data_03ea31dce6411b4506406e3ee76192c3
#
_entry.id   03ea31dce6411b4506406e3ee76192c3
#
_cell.length_a   1.000
_cell.length_b   1.000
_cell.length_c   1.000
_cell.angle_alpha   90.00
_cell.angle_beta   90.00
_cell.angle_gamma   90.00
#
_symmetry.space_group_name_H-M   'P 1'
#
loop_
_entity.id
_entity.type
_entity.pdbx_description
1 polymer ?
#
loop_
_entity_poly.entity_id
_entity_poly.type
_entity_poly.pdbx_seq_one_letter_code
_entity_poly.pdbx_strand_id
1 'polypeptide(L)'
;MRCRSRAPVTALLRHVWAAVPPVLAVLWGMANQMSGDAGSALTFGLAGFARNAPIVTLLMSLGPALLPALVAFIPDRRLPTVPVLLAASGLFVGLGLLYFVMLSDRSWVGFRAGQILLAMLTVLLANVFGRLILRRRYITATALTVLILAIGSPTVLIDLRNASDIANRSMGPGFPWTLTISPAQLEAISWVRRATPRTAVVQMDPMIRGRGHWSLIPTFAQRRMAAGLPISLLPDPAYADLSRQVRELYRSGDASRAHELARKLRIGYLWIDDNERRAYPDGVAAIDAAPAYFKPVFRNSEVAVYQVR
;
A
#
# COMPACT_ATOMS: atom_id res chain seq x y z
N MET A 1 33.03 21.91 41.26
CA MET A 1 32.28 20.63 41.12
C MET A 1 31.33 20.74 39.96
N ARG A 2 31.60 20.08 38.82
CA ARG A 2 30.68 20.05 37.67
C ARG A 2 29.66 18.94 37.91
N CYS A 3 28.42 19.31 38.22
CA CYS A 3 27.31 18.35 38.24
C CYS A 3 27.14 17.82 36.82
N ARG A 4 27.67 16.61 36.53
CA ARG A 4 27.39 15.87 35.30
C ARG A 4 25.90 15.59 35.30
N SER A 5 25.13 16.30 34.51
CA SER A 5 23.69 16.07 34.38
C SER A 5 23.45 14.65 33.86
N ARG A 6 22.76 13.84 34.62
CA ARG A 6 22.28 12.50 34.21
C ARG A 6 21.18 12.57 33.11
N ALA A 7 20.83 13.78 32.68
CA ALA A 7 19.79 14.07 31.72
C ALA A 7 19.92 13.32 30.37
N PRO A 8 21.11 13.18 29.75
CA PRO A 8 21.19 12.47 28.47
C PRO A 8 20.97 10.96 28.58
N VAL A 9 21.39 10.35 29.68
CA VAL A 9 21.21 8.90 29.91
C VAL A 9 19.75 8.57 30.19
N THR A 10 19.08 9.37 31.00
CA THR A 10 17.64 9.17 31.27
C THR A 10 16.78 9.43 30.03
N ALA A 11 17.16 10.40 29.19
CA ALA A 11 16.48 10.61 27.91
C ALA A 11 16.67 9.42 26.97
N LEU A 12 17.88 8.91 26.82
CA LEU A 12 18.17 7.72 26.03
C LEU A 12 17.38 6.50 26.50
N LEU A 13 17.36 6.24 27.81
CA LEU A 13 16.59 5.13 28.40
C LEU A 13 15.10 5.26 28.09
N ARG A 14 14.52 6.46 28.17
CA ARG A 14 13.11 6.69 27.79
C ARG A 14 12.84 6.35 26.33
N HIS A 15 13.74 6.70 25.42
CA HIS A 15 13.61 6.38 23.99
C HIS A 15 13.74 4.87 23.75
N VAL A 16 14.66 4.19 24.42
CA VAL A 16 14.79 2.73 24.37
C VAL A 16 13.50 2.08 24.86
N TRP A 17 12.95 2.51 25.99
CA TRP A 17 11.67 2.00 26.51
C TRP A 17 10.50 2.25 25.57
N ALA A 18 10.45 3.41 24.92
CA ALA A 18 9.41 3.74 23.94
C ALA A 18 9.51 2.86 22.66
N ALA A 19 10.69 2.35 22.33
CA ALA A 19 10.89 1.44 21.21
C ALA A 19 10.50 -0.02 21.51
N VAL A 20 10.43 -0.42 22.78
CA VAL A 20 10.13 -1.80 23.17
C VAL A 20 8.79 -2.30 22.64
N PRO A 21 7.63 -1.59 22.80
CA PRO A 21 6.35 -2.09 22.29
C PRO A 21 6.33 -2.32 20.78
N PRO A 22 6.79 -1.40 19.91
CA PRO A 22 6.82 -1.65 18.48
C PRO A 22 7.78 -2.80 18.09
N VAL A 23 8.92 -2.94 18.76
CA VAL A 23 9.84 -4.07 18.53
C VAL A 23 9.18 -5.39 18.90
N LEU A 24 8.52 -5.47 20.05
CA LEU A 24 7.78 -6.66 20.46
C LEU A 24 6.64 -6.99 19.50
N ALA A 25 5.91 -5.99 19.01
CA ALA A 25 4.86 -6.19 18.02
C ALA A 25 5.40 -6.76 16.70
N VAL A 26 6.56 -6.26 16.24
CA VAL A 26 7.23 -6.79 15.04
C VAL A 26 7.72 -8.22 15.28
N LEU A 27 8.37 -8.50 16.40
CA LEU A 27 8.85 -9.85 16.75
C LEU A 27 7.67 -10.84 16.89
N TRP A 28 6.57 -10.40 17.50
CA TRP A 28 5.35 -11.19 17.58
C TRP A 28 4.77 -11.49 16.20
N GLY A 29 4.70 -10.48 15.32
CA GLY A 29 4.25 -10.66 13.94
C GLY A 29 5.14 -11.64 13.17
N MET A 30 6.46 -11.56 13.33
CA MET A 30 7.42 -12.49 12.73
C MET A 30 7.23 -13.91 13.27
N ALA A 31 7.10 -14.09 14.59
CA ALA A 31 6.90 -15.38 15.23
C ALA A 31 5.59 -16.05 14.79
N ASN A 32 4.56 -15.27 14.49
CA ASN A 32 3.27 -15.75 13.99
C ASN A 32 3.18 -15.77 12.45
N GLN A 33 4.31 -15.71 11.76
CA GLN A 33 4.38 -15.75 10.29
C GLN A 33 3.51 -14.70 9.59
N MET A 34 3.20 -13.60 10.26
CA MET A 34 2.43 -12.49 9.69
C MET A 34 3.27 -11.62 8.76
N SER A 35 4.59 -11.75 8.80
CA SER A 35 5.51 -11.19 7.82
C SER A 35 5.69 -12.22 6.71
N GLY A 36 4.90 -12.13 5.65
CA GLY A 36 5.17 -12.91 4.45
C GLY A 36 6.61 -12.66 4.01
N ASP A 37 7.29 -13.73 3.69
CA ASP A 37 8.60 -13.74 3.00
C ASP A 37 9.68 -12.79 3.58
N ALA A 38 9.76 -12.70 4.91
CA ALA A 38 10.75 -11.87 5.60
C ALA A 38 12.20 -12.29 5.28
N GLY A 39 12.41 -13.49 4.76
CA GLY A 39 13.72 -13.97 4.35
C GLY A 39 14.27 -13.33 3.07
N SER A 40 13.42 -12.83 2.18
CA SER A 40 13.79 -12.10 0.96
C SER A 40 13.66 -10.58 1.09
N ALA A 41 13.25 -10.10 2.27
CA ALA A 41 12.82 -8.71 2.49
C ALA A 41 13.97 -7.72 2.66
N LEU A 42 15.20 -8.17 2.88
CA LEU A 42 16.37 -7.33 3.05
C LEU A 42 17.29 -7.46 1.83
N THR A 43 17.03 -6.69 0.81
CA THR A 43 18.00 -6.48 -0.27
C THR A 43 18.81 -5.22 0.03
N PHE A 44 20.14 -5.39 0.07
CA PHE A 44 21.07 -4.28 0.19
C PHE A 44 21.45 -3.82 -1.22
N GLY A 45 21.43 -2.51 -1.43
CA GLY A 45 21.82 -1.88 -2.66
C GLY A 45 20.87 -0.75 -3.04
N LEU A 46 21.25 0.05 -4.05
CA LEU A 46 20.38 1.13 -4.54
C LEU A 46 19.06 0.56 -5.06
N ALA A 47 17.95 1.14 -4.66
CA ALA A 47 16.63 0.83 -5.21
C ALA A 47 16.64 0.96 -6.74
N GLY A 48 15.86 0.10 -7.44
CA GLY A 48 15.94 -0.05 -8.90
C GLY A 48 15.87 1.26 -9.68
N PHE A 49 14.98 2.19 -9.26
CA PHE A 49 14.86 3.53 -9.84
C PHE A 49 16.10 4.43 -9.58
N ALA A 50 16.76 4.27 -8.43
CA ALA A 50 17.94 5.05 -8.07
C ALA A 50 19.22 4.52 -8.70
N ARG A 51 19.26 3.26 -9.17
CA ARG A 51 20.44 2.67 -9.83
C ARG A 51 20.79 3.39 -11.13
N ASN A 52 19.77 3.77 -11.89
CA ASN A 52 19.95 4.38 -13.21
C ASN A 52 20.31 5.86 -13.14
N ALA A 53 19.78 6.59 -12.16
CA ALA A 53 19.98 8.03 -12.01
C ALA A 53 19.91 8.48 -10.54
N PRO A 54 20.91 8.16 -9.68
CA PRO A 54 20.82 8.34 -8.25
C PRO A 54 20.63 9.81 -7.84
N ILE A 55 21.37 10.73 -8.45
CA ILE A 55 21.28 12.17 -8.13
C ILE A 55 19.95 12.74 -8.58
N VAL A 56 19.52 12.42 -9.80
CA VAL A 56 18.23 12.90 -10.33
C VAL A 56 17.07 12.38 -9.49
N THR A 57 17.12 11.11 -9.12
CA THR A 57 16.11 10.49 -8.27
C THR A 57 16.05 11.15 -6.89
N LEU A 58 17.20 11.47 -6.29
CA LEU A 58 17.27 12.17 -5.02
C LEU A 58 16.63 13.57 -5.10
N LEU A 59 16.98 14.34 -6.13
CA LEU A 59 16.45 15.68 -6.36
C LEU A 59 14.93 15.63 -6.66
N MET A 60 14.48 14.69 -7.47
CA MET A 60 13.06 14.52 -7.77
C MET A 60 12.24 14.04 -6.57
N SER A 61 12.83 13.18 -5.71
CA SER A 61 12.15 12.65 -4.51
C SER A 61 12.02 13.68 -3.39
N LEU A 62 13.06 14.51 -3.17
CA LEU A 62 13.09 15.47 -2.08
C LEU A 62 12.78 16.90 -2.53
N GLY A 63 12.71 17.11 -3.82
CA GLY A 63 12.29 18.37 -4.43
C GLY A 63 13.23 19.54 -4.16
N PRO A 64 12.73 20.76 -4.37
CA PRO A 64 13.50 22.00 -4.22
C PRO A 64 13.88 22.31 -2.77
N ALA A 65 13.35 21.57 -1.82
CA ALA A 65 13.58 21.73 -0.40
C ALA A 65 14.98 21.21 0.02
N LEU A 66 15.55 20.24 -0.70
CA LEU A 66 16.81 19.59 -0.33
C LEU A 66 17.99 20.58 -0.30
N LEU A 67 18.19 21.32 -1.39
CA LEU A 67 19.35 22.21 -1.49
C LEU A 67 19.35 23.32 -0.43
N PRO A 68 18.24 24.05 -0.22
CA PRO A 68 18.17 25.02 0.87
C PRO A 68 18.36 24.38 2.25
N ALA A 69 17.83 23.21 2.51
CA ALA A 69 17.98 22.52 3.79
C ALA A 69 19.44 22.20 4.13
N LEU A 70 20.31 21.99 3.13
CA LEU A 70 21.74 21.78 3.36
C LEU A 70 22.42 22.98 4.04
N VAL A 71 21.87 24.19 3.88
CA VAL A 71 22.37 25.40 4.56
C VAL A 71 22.19 25.31 6.09
N ALA A 72 21.25 24.47 6.56
CA ALA A 72 21.06 24.24 8.00
C ALA A 72 22.31 23.64 8.67
N PHE A 73 23.15 22.93 7.95
CA PHE A 73 24.38 22.31 8.46
C PHE A 73 25.49 23.34 8.75
N ILE A 74 25.37 24.54 8.20
CA ILE A 74 26.30 25.62 8.52
C ILE A 74 26.02 26.09 9.97
N PRO A 75 26.96 26.01 10.91
CA PRO A 75 26.73 26.41 12.30
C PRO A 75 26.27 27.86 12.43
N ASP A 76 25.24 28.11 13.23
CA ASP A 76 24.79 29.45 13.59
C ASP A 76 24.63 29.54 15.12
N ARG A 77 25.40 30.39 15.75
CA ARG A 77 25.39 30.55 17.22
C ARG A 77 24.06 31.06 17.79
N ARG A 78 23.18 31.58 16.92
CA ARG A 78 21.90 32.17 17.32
C ARG A 78 20.77 31.12 17.39
N LEU A 79 20.99 29.92 16.88
CA LEU A 79 19.99 28.85 16.82
C LEU A 79 20.50 27.59 17.51
N PRO A 80 19.59 26.81 18.11
CA PRO A 80 19.97 25.56 18.75
C PRO A 80 20.47 24.55 17.71
N THR A 81 21.61 23.91 18.00
CA THR A 81 22.18 22.88 17.11
C THR A 81 21.54 21.50 17.27
N VAL A 82 20.99 21.22 18.44
CA VAL A 82 20.40 19.90 18.74
C VAL A 82 19.29 19.49 17.78
N PRO A 83 18.27 20.33 17.48
CA PRO A 83 17.24 19.97 16.50
C PRO A 83 17.81 19.69 15.11
N VAL A 84 18.84 20.44 14.68
CA VAL A 84 19.50 20.25 13.40
C VAL A 84 20.23 18.90 13.35
N LEU A 85 20.95 18.54 14.42
CA LEU A 85 21.65 17.26 14.49
C LEU A 85 20.67 16.08 14.51
N LEU A 86 19.57 16.19 15.24
CA LEU A 86 18.53 15.16 15.26
C LEU A 86 17.86 15.00 13.89
N ALA A 87 17.49 16.12 13.26
CA ALA A 87 16.90 16.09 11.93
C ALA A 87 17.89 15.55 10.87
N ALA A 88 19.17 15.92 10.97
CA ALA A 88 20.22 15.38 10.13
C ALA A 88 20.37 13.86 10.29
N SER A 89 20.43 13.38 11.52
CA SER A 89 20.52 11.95 11.80
C SER A 89 19.31 11.20 11.22
N GLY A 90 18.09 11.71 11.44
CA GLY A 90 16.87 11.14 10.88
C GLY A 90 16.84 11.18 9.34
N LEU A 91 17.37 12.24 8.72
CA LEU A 91 17.52 12.35 7.28
C LEU A 91 18.49 11.29 6.73
N PHE A 92 19.67 11.13 7.33
CA PHE A 92 20.64 10.13 6.88
C PHE A 92 20.14 8.71 7.06
N VAL A 93 19.54 8.38 8.21
CA VAL A 93 18.93 7.06 8.44
C VAL A 93 17.79 6.80 7.44
N GLY A 94 16.93 7.78 7.24
CA GLY A 94 15.82 7.66 6.30
C GLY A 94 16.29 7.50 4.85
N LEU A 95 17.33 8.23 4.42
CA LEU A 95 17.96 8.05 3.10
C LEU A 95 18.58 6.65 2.98
N GLY A 96 19.27 6.18 4.02
CA GLY A 96 19.84 4.85 4.05
C GLY A 96 18.76 3.78 3.88
N LEU A 97 17.66 3.88 4.62
CA LEU A 97 16.53 2.94 4.51
C LEU A 97 15.84 3.00 3.14
N LEU A 98 15.61 4.20 2.61
CA LEU A 98 14.90 4.38 1.35
C LEU A 98 15.70 3.88 0.14
N TYR A 99 17.01 4.15 0.12
CA TYR A 99 17.85 3.89 -1.05
C TYR A 99 18.61 2.57 -0.99
N PHE A 100 18.99 2.11 0.20
CA PHE A 100 19.86 0.93 0.36
C PHE A 100 19.19 -0.27 0.99
N VAL A 101 17.99 -0.13 1.55
CA VAL A 101 17.27 -1.21 2.21
C VAL A 101 15.90 -1.38 1.58
N MET A 102 15.74 -2.38 0.74
CA MET A 102 14.44 -2.81 0.26
C MET A 102 13.82 -3.76 1.27
N LEU A 103 12.84 -3.29 2.03
CA LEU A 103 12.17 -4.08 3.06
C LEU A 103 11.15 -5.08 2.49
N SER A 104 10.76 -4.98 1.25
CA SER A 104 9.98 -5.95 0.50
C SER A 104 9.71 -5.44 -0.93
N ASP A 105 9.83 -6.28 -1.93
CA ASP A 105 9.40 -5.99 -3.31
C ASP A 105 7.87 -5.82 -3.43
N ARG A 106 7.13 -6.37 -2.47
CA ARG A 106 5.67 -6.41 -2.47
C ARG A 106 5.04 -5.34 -1.57
N SER A 107 5.75 -4.88 -0.55
CA SER A 107 5.27 -3.81 0.33
C SER A 107 6.09 -2.55 0.12
N TRP A 108 5.44 -1.47 -0.20
CA TRP A 108 6.02 -0.15 -0.35
C TRP A 108 6.43 0.46 1.00
N VAL A 109 7.02 -0.36 1.88
CA VAL A 109 7.47 0.08 3.21
C VAL A 109 8.57 1.14 3.07
N GLY A 110 9.43 1.03 2.06
CA GLY A 110 10.41 2.06 1.71
C GLY A 110 9.80 3.43 1.41
N PHE A 111 8.60 3.47 0.81
CA PHE A 111 7.88 4.73 0.59
C PHE A 111 7.51 5.45 1.90
N ARG A 112 7.22 4.71 2.98
CA ARG A 112 6.94 5.30 4.29
C ARG A 112 8.16 5.93 4.95
N ALA A 113 9.36 5.44 4.66
CA ALA A 113 10.60 6.10 5.05
C ALA A 113 10.73 7.50 4.42
N GLY A 114 10.20 7.70 3.21
CA GLY A 114 10.10 9.00 2.55
C GLY A 114 9.32 10.05 3.35
N GLN A 115 8.27 9.66 4.07
CA GLN A 115 7.51 10.58 4.93
C GLN A 115 8.36 11.08 6.11
N ILE A 116 9.18 10.20 6.70
CA ILE A 116 10.11 10.58 7.76
C ILE A 116 11.18 11.54 7.21
N LEU A 117 11.68 11.27 6.00
CA LEU A 117 12.63 12.15 5.32
C LEU A 117 12.06 13.55 5.11
N LEU A 118 10.82 13.66 4.63
CA LEU A 118 10.16 14.95 4.43
C LEU A 118 9.96 15.69 5.75
N ALA A 119 9.59 14.99 6.83
CA ALA A 119 9.48 15.60 8.16
C ALA A 119 10.83 16.15 8.66
N MET A 120 11.92 15.39 8.51
CA MET A 120 13.26 15.84 8.89
C MET A 120 13.73 17.00 8.03
N LEU A 121 13.45 16.95 6.73
CA LEU A 121 13.75 18.03 5.80
C LEU A 121 13.02 19.34 6.18
N THR A 122 11.76 19.24 6.62
CA THR A 122 10.97 20.37 7.10
C THR A 122 11.61 21.04 8.33
N VAL A 123 12.15 20.26 9.27
CA VAL A 123 12.86 20.79 10.45
C VAL A 123 14.13 21.55 10.03
N LEU A 124 14.90 21.00 9.07
CA LEU A 124 16.09 21.68 8.54
C LEU A 124 15.73 22.98 7.83
N LEU A 125 14.67 22.96 7.00
CA LEU A 125 14.17 24.18 6.35
C LEU A 125 13.70 25.22 7.36
N ALA A 126 12.96 24.82 8.40
CA ALA A 126 12.53 25.75 9.46
C ALA A 126 13.73 26.43 10.12
N ASN A 127 14.84 25.72 10.31
CA ASN A 127 16.09 26.32 10.81
C ASN A 127 16.64 27.36 9.84
N VAL A 128 16.65 27.09 8.53
CA VAL A 128 17.12 28.04 7.51
C VAL A 128 16.25 29.29 7.48
N PHE A 129 14.93 29.14 7.49
CA PHE A 129 14.00 30.26 7.56
C PHE A 129 14.16 31.08 8.85
N GLY A 130 14.33 30.39 9.99
CA GLY A 130 14.63 31.03 11.27
C GLY A 130 15.87 31.93 11.18
N ARG A 131 16.94 31.46 10.53
CA ARG A 131 18.17 32.27 10.31
C ARG A 131 17.89 33.50 9.43
N LEU A 132 17.15 33.32 8.36
CA LEU A 132 16.82 34.42 7.45
C LEU A 132 16.00 35.51 8.16
N ILE A 133 15.00 35.09 8.95
CA ILE A 133 14.17 36.01 9.74
C ILE A 133 14.96 36.73 10.81
N LEU A 134 15.78 36.02 11.60
CA LEU A 134 16.62 36.60 12.63
C LEU A 134 17.65 37.58 12.07
N ARG A 135 18.09 37.38 10.83
CA ARG A 135 18.99 38.28 10.11
C ARG A 135 18.26 39.36 9.30
N ARG A 136 16.92 39.48 9.44
CA ARG A 136 16.04 40.42 8.72
C ARG A 136 16.13 40.30 7.20
N ARG A 137 16.49 39.11 6.67
CA ARG A 137 16.58 38.86 5.22
C ARG A 137 15.23 38.37 4.68
N TYR A 138 14.20 39.20 4.85
CA TYR A 138 12.82 38.83 4.48
C TYR A 138 12.65 38.60 2.98
N ILE A 139 13.32 39.42 2.15
CA ILE A 139 13.26 39.26 0.67
C ILE A 139 13.77 37.86 0.27
N THR A 140 14.91 37.44 0.83
CA THR A 140 15.49 36.12 0.56
C THR A 140 14.55 35.00 1.05
N ALA A 141 13.95 35.17 2.24
CA ALA A 141 13.00 34.21 2.78
C ALA A 141 11.76 34.08 1.88
N THR A 142 11.19 35.21 1.46
CA THR A 142 10.05 35.24 0.55
C THR A 142 10.38 34.61 -0.81
N ALA A 143 11.51 34.97 -1.41
CA ALA A 143 11.96 34.41 -2.68
C ALA A 143 12.14 32.88 -2.58
N LEU A 144 12.73 32.39 -1.49
CA LEU A 144 12.88 30.95 -1.25
C LEU A 144 11.52 30.26 -1.09
N THR A 145 10.58 30.89 -0.36
CA THR A 145 9.21 30.38 -0.21
C THR A 145 8.52 30.28 -1.58
N VAL A 146 8.56 31.35 -2.36
CA VAL A 146 7.95 31.39 -3.71
C VAL A 146 8.58 30.30 -4.60
N LEU A 147 9.89 30.14 -4.56
CA LEU A 147 10.59 29.11 -5.34
C LEU A 147 10.14 27.71 -4.96
N ILE A 148 10.10 27.39 -3.66
CA ILE A 148 9.66 26.07 -3.18
C ILE A 148 8.20 25.80 -3.57
N LEU A 149 7.33 26.78 -3.41
CA LEU A 149 5.91 26.67 -3.79
C LEU A 149 5.75 26.54 -5.30
N ALA A 150 6.45 27.33 -6.09
CA ALA A 150 6.36 27.30 -7.55
C ALA A 150 6.81 25.94 -8.13
N ILE A 151 7.88 25.35 -7.60
CA ILE A 151 8.39 24.04 -8.06
C ILE A 151 7.55 22.89 -7.49
N GLY A 152 7.01 23.02 -6.27
CA GLY A 152 6.19 21.98 -5.63
C GLY A 152 4.73 21.98 -6.06
N SER A 153 4.18 23.14 -6.47
CA SER A 153 2.76 23.28 -6.81
C SER A 153 2.28 22.41 -7.98
N PRO A 154 3.04 22.16 -9.05
CA PRO A 154 2.57 21.29 -10.13
C PRO A 154 2.18 19.90 -9.66
N THR A 155 2.96 19.28 -8.79
CA THR A 155 2.66 17.96 -8.22
C THR A 155 1.37 18.00 -7.41
N VAL A 156 1.22 19.00 -6.53
CA VAL A 156 0.01 19.17 -5.72
C VAL A 156 -1.22 19.41 -6.60
N LEU A 157 -1.10 20.20 -7.67
CA LEU A 157 -2.19 20.47 -8.61
C LEU A 157 -2.58 19.21 -9.39
N ILE A 158 -1.61 18.39 -9.80
CA ILE A 158 -1.87 17.09 -10.44
C ILE A 158 -2.59 16.17 -9.48
N ASP A 159 -2.15 16.09 -8.24
CA ASP A 159 -2.77 15.24 -7.22
C ASP A 159 -4.19 15.70 -6.88
N LEU A 160 -4.41 17.01 -6.76
CA LEU A 160 -5.75 17.58 -6.56
C LEU A 160 -6.67 17.29 -7.75
N ARG A 161 -6.16 17.43 -8.98
CA ARG A 161 -6.94 17.10 -10.19
C ARG A 161 -7.26 15.61 -10.23
N ASN A 162 -6.30 14.74 -9.95
CA ASN A 162 -6.51 13.30 -9.90
C ASN A 162 -7.51 12.92 -8.81
N ALA A 163 -7.42 13.54 -7.62
CA ALA A 163 -8.35 13.31 -6.53
C ALA A 163 -9.77 13.82 -6.83
N SER A 164 -9.92 14.87 -7.66
CA SER A 164 -11.22 15.40 -8.09
C SER A 164 -11.87 14.57 -9.21
N ASP A 165 -11.09 13.81 -9.96
CA ASP A 165 -11.56 12.91 -11.01
C ASP A 165 -11.96 11.55 -10.47
N ILE A 166 -13.04 11.49 -9.69
CA ILE A 166 -13.57 10.27 -9.06
C ILE A 166 -13.80 9.13 -10.07
N ALA A 167 -14.11 9.49 -11.31
CA ALA A 167 -14.35 8.54 -12.40
C ALA A 167 -13.08 8.13 -13.15
N ASN A 168 -11.92 8.67 -12.78
CA ASN A 168 -10.63 8.47 -13.45
C ASN A 168 -10.66 8.69 -14.97
N ARG A 169 -11.49 9.61 -15.45
CA ARG A 169 -11.69 9.86 -16.89
C ARG A 169 -10.45 10.45 -17.54
N SER A 170 -9.73 11.31 -16.84
CA SER A 170 -8.53 11.96 -17.34
C SER A 170 -7.33 11.03 -17.39
N MET A 171 -7.25 10.03 -16.49
CA MET A 171 -6.17 9.06 -16.45
C MET A 171 -6.42 7.86 -17.40
N GLY A 172 -7.67 7.65 -17.78
CA GLY A 172 -8.10 6.57 -18.66
C GLY A 172 -7.96 5.17 -18.03
N PRO A 173 -8.44 4.13 -18.75
CA PRO A 173 -8.42 2.75 -18.25
C PRO A 173 -7.02 2.14 -18.17
N GLY A 174 -6.01 2.77 -18.79
CA GLY A 174 -4.61 2.29 -18.79
C GLY A 174 -3.83 2.62 -17.52
N PHE A 175 -4.37 3.40 -16.60
CA PHE A 175 -3.68 3.70 -15.33
C PHE A 175 -3.72 2.46 -14.42
N PRO A 176 -2.54 1.94 -13.98
CA PRO A 176 -2.45 0.62 -13.33
C PRO A 176 -3.23 0.47 -12.03
N TRP A 177 -3.63 1.58 -11.43
CA TRP A 177 -4.40 1.63 -10.17
C TRP A 177 -5.86 1.98 -10.37
N THR A 178 -6.30 2.18 -11.62
CA THR A 178 -7.70 2.48 -11.93
C THR A 178 -8.52 1.21 -11.87
N LEU A 179 -9.54 1.23 -11.01
CA LEU A 179 -10.55 0.19 -10.95
C LEU A 179 -11.75 0.63 -11.78
N THR A 180 -12.00 -0.05 -12.88
CA THR A 180 -13.19 0.17 -13.70
C THR A 180 -14.26 -0.83 -13.32
N ILE A 181 -15.43 -0.36 -12.89
CA ILE A 181 -16.59 -1.18 -12.54
C ILE A 181 -17.72 -0.83 -13.52
N SER A 182 -18.22 -1.82 -14.24
CA SER A 182 -19.37 -1.60 -15.12
C SER A 182 -20.67 -1.39 -14.31
N PRO A 183 -21.71 -0.78 -14.91
CA PRO A 183 -23.01 -0.68 -14.27
C PRO A 183 -23.59 -2.06 -13.87
N ALA A 184 -23.39 -3.09 -14.69
CA ALA A 184 -23.84 -4.44 -14.41
C ALA A 184 -23.08 -5.07 -13.23
N GLN A 185 -21.77 -4.84 -13.15
CA GLN A 185 -20.98 -5.28 -11.99
C GLN A 185 -21.40 -4.53 -10.72
N LEU A 186 -21.67 -3.23 -10.80
CA LEU A 186 -22.12 -2.43 -9.66
C LEU A 186 -23.48 -2.89 -9.13
N GLU A 187 -24.40 -3.24 -10.03
CA GLU A 187 -25.69 -3.84 -9.70
C GLU A 187 -25.51 -5.18 -8.96
N ALA A 188 -24.67 -6.06 -9.48
CA ALA A 188 -24.36 -7.35 -8.86
C ALA A 188 -23.72 -7.21 -7.49
N ILE A 189 -22.75 -6.30 -7.33
CA ILE A 189 -22.11 -5.94 -6.06
C ILE A 189 -23.17 -5.47 -5.06
N SER A 190 -24.07 -4.60 -5.50
CA SER A 190 -25.15 -4.06 -4.67
C SER A 190 -26.12 -5.16 -4.24
N TRP A 191 -26.41 -6.10 -5.14
CA TRP A 191 -27.23 -7.28 -4.82
C TRP A 191 -26.54 -8.15 -3.78
N VAL A 192 -25.27 -8.52 -3.99
CA VAL A 192 -24.49 -9.32 -3.03
C VAL A 192 -24.51 -8.67 -1.65
N ARG A 193 -24.30 -7.36 -1.58
CA ARG A 193 -24.28 -6.61 -0.32
C ARG A 193 -25.62 -6.67 0.41
N ARG A 194 -26.75 -6.62 -0.31
CA ARG A 194 -28.10 -6.59 0.28
C ARG A 194 -28.68 -7.96 0.54
N ALA A 195 -28.47 -8.91 -0.39
CA ALA A 195 -29.19 -10.19 -0.42
C ALA A 195 -28.44 -11.35 0.23
N THR A 196 -27.14 -11.20 0.55
CA THR A 196 -26.37 -12.25 1.21
C THR A 196 -26.10 -11.92 2.68
N PRO A 197 -25.95 -12.91 3.58
CA PRO A 197 -25.57 -12.68 4.97
C PRO A 197 -24.23 -11.92 5.08
N ARG A 198 -24.06 -11.08 6.10
CA ARG A 198 -22.79 -10.35 6.33
C ARG A 198 -21.58 -11.26 6.53
N THR A 199 -21.80 -12.47 7.03
CA THR A 199 -20.78 -13.49 7.26
C THR A 199 -20.50 -14.35 6.02
N ALA A 200 -21.25 -14.15 4.94
CA ALA A 200 -21.10 -14.96 3.72
C ALA A 200 -19.70 -14.81 3.13
N VAL A 201 -19.19 -15.93 2.64
CA VAL A 201 -17.99 -15.99 1.80
C VAL A 201 -18.44 -16.02 0.35
N VAL A 202 -18.10 -14.96 -0.40
CA VAL A 202 -18.39 -14.82 -1.82
C VAL A 202 -17.07 -14.84 -2.57
N GLN A 203 -16.89 -15.82 -3.45
CA GLN A 203 -15.62 -16.05 -4.13
C GLN A 203 -15.71 -15.72 -5.61
N MET A 204 -14.70 -15.05 -6.12
CA MET A 204 -14.29 -14.94 -7.51
C MET A 204 -12.82 -15.38 -7.62
N ASP A 205 -12.31 -15.69 -8.82
CA ASP A 205 -10.87 -15.95 -8.95
C ASP A 205 -10.08 -14.64 -8.92
N PRO A 206 -9.31 -14.39 -7.86
CA PRO A 206 -8.54 -13.15 -7.76
C PRO A 206 -7.35 -13.11 -8.70
N MET A 207 -6.82 -14.28 -9.13
CA MET A 207 -5.56 -14.37 -9.87
C MET A 207 -5.70 -13.95 -11.34
N ILE A 208 -6.89 -14.14 -11.93
CA ILE A 208 -7.13 -13.75 -13.33
C ILE A 208 -7.44 -12.27 -13.50
N ARG A 209 -7.67 -11.54 -12.40
CA ARG A 209 -8.17 -10.16 -12.41
C ARG A 209 -7.09 -9.10 -12.26
N GLY A 210 -5.85 -9.50 -12.02
CA GLY A 210 -4.78 -8.55 -11.72
C GLY A 210 -4.98 -7.80 -10.40
N ARG A 211 -4.11 -6.82 -10.15
CA ARG A 211 -4.03 -6.14 -8.86
C ARG A 211 -5.22 -5.21 -8.54
N GLY A 212 -5.94 -4.72 -9.55
CA GLY A 212 -7.03 -3.75 -9.35
C GLY A 212 -8.36 -4.38 -9.00
N HIS A 213 -8.69 -5.51 -9.63
CA HIS A 213 -10.06 -6.06 -9.60
C HIS A 213 -10.30 -7.15 -8.55
N TRP A 214 -9.27 -7.69 -7.91
CA TRP A 214 -9.40 -8.76 -6.92
C TRP A 214 -10.20 -8.35 -5.68
N SER A 215 -10.21 -7.07 -5.35
CA SER A 215 -10.82 -6.55 -4.12
C SER A 215 -12.28 -6.12 -4.27
N LEU A 216 -12.92 -6.36 -5.43
CA LEU A 216 -14.31 -5.96 -5.69
C LEU A 216 -15.26 -6.44 -4.59
N ILE A 217 -15.19 -7.71 -4.22
CA ILE A 217 -16.10 -8.31 -3.25
C ILE A 217 -15.85 -7.76 -1.84
N PRO A 218 -14.62 -7.78 -1.26
CA PRO A 218 -14.43 -7.28 0.09
C PRO A 218 -14.63 -5.77 0.19
N THR A 219 -14.23 -4.99 -0.80
CA THR A 219 -14.28 -3.53 -0.75
C THR A 219 -15.70 -3.00 -0.95
N PHE A 220 -16.41 -3.46 -1.99
CA PHE A 220 -17.67 -2.86 -2.38
C PHE A 220 -18.89 -3.67 -1.93
N ALA A 221 -18.82 -5.00 -1.97
CA ALA A 221 -19.90 -5.85 -1.47
C ALA A 221 -19.81 -6.13 0.03
N GLN A 222 -18.69 -5.77 0.69
CA GLN A 222 -18.47 -5.98 2.13
C GLN A 222 -18.69 -7.46 2.55
N ARG A 223 -18.20 -8.37 1.73
CA ARG A 223 -18.24 -9.81 2.00
C ARG A 223 -16.82 -10.38 2.02
N ARG A 224 -16.65 -11.48 2.73
CA ARG A 224 -15.37 -12.18 2.78
C ARG A 224 -15.13 -12.94 1.49
N MET A 225 -13.85 -13.14 1.17
CA MET A 225 -13.39 -14.12 0.19
C MET A 225 -12.59 -15.20 0.90
N ALA A 226 -12.63 -16.44 0.43
CA ALA A 226 -11.79 -17.53 0.93
C ALA A 226 -10.32 -17.30 0.51
N ALA A 227 -10.10 -16.82 -0.72
CA ALA A 227 -8.81 -16.42 -1.22
C ALA A 227 -8.90 -15.09 -1.95
N GLY A 228 -7.95 -14.21 -1.69
CA GLY A 228 -7.75 -12.93 -2.38
C GLY A 228 -6.32 -12.84 -2.93
N LEU A 229 -5.86 -11.70 -3.47
CA LEU A 229 -4.44 -11.51 -3.77
C LEU A 229 -3.64 -11.33 -2.47
N PRO A 230 -2.37 -11.79 -2.42
CA PRO A 230 -1.53 -11.56 -1.26
C PRO A 230 -1.30 -10.06 -1.09
N ILE A 231 -1.85 -9.55 -0.02
CA ILE A 231 -1.38 -8.31 0.55
C ILE A 231 -0.27 -8.75 1.53
N SER A 232 0.80 -8.02 1.58
CA SER A 232 2.10 -8.25 2.21
C SER A 232 2.13 -8.83 3.65
N LEU A 233 1.03 -9.35 4.18
CA LEU A 233 0.91 -9.82 5.56
C LEU A 233 0.52 -11.30 5.69
N LEU A 234 0.33 -12.02 4.58
CA LEU A 234 -0.01 -13.44 4.62
C LEU A 234 1.18 -14.29 4.17
N PRO A 235 1.47 -15.40 4.86
CA PRO A 235 2.51 -16.33 4.45
C PRO A 235 2.22 -16.83 3.04
N ASP A 236 3.17 -16.66 2.13
CA ASP A 236 3.08 -17.08 0.72
C ASP A 236 2.59 -18.53 0.53
N PRO A 237 3.06 -19.55 1.29
CA PRO A 237 2.62 -20.92 1.09
C PRO A 237 1.13 -21.12 1.35
N ALA A 238 0.62 -20.63 2.47
CA ALA A 238 -0.80 -20.79 2.83
C ALA A 238 -1.70 -20.09 1.83
N TYR A 239 -1.30 -18.89 1.37
CA TYR A 239 -2.03 -18.15 0.37
C TYR A 239 -2.00 -18.84 -1.00
N ALA A 240 -0.84 -19.31 -1.44
CA ALA A 240 -0.68 -20.01 -2.71
C ALA A 240 -1.54 -21.27 -2.78
N ASP A 241 -1.65 -22.00 -1.67
CA ASP A 241 -2.50 -23.18 -1.58
C ASP A 241 -3.99 -22.85 -1.68
N LEU A 242 -4.46 -21.82 -0.98
CA LEU A 242 -5.85 -21.36 -1.08
C LEU A 242 -6.18 -20.88 -2.49
N SER A 243 -5.30 -20.09 -3.10
CA SER A 243 -5.50 -19.58 -4.46
C SER A 243 -5.51 -20.71 -5.50
N ARG A 244 -4.69 -21.75 -5.31
CA ARG A 244 -4.67 -22.94 -6.16
C ARG A 244 -5.98 -23.72 -6.04
N GLN A 245 -6.51 -23.92 -4.85
CA GLN A 245 -7.78 -24.60 -4.62
C GLN A 245 -8.96 -23.82 -5.24
N VAL A 246 -8.98 -22.49 -5.11
CA VAL A 246 -9.99 -21.64 -5.78
C VAL A 246 -9.90 -21.77 -7.29
N ARG A 247 -8.68 -21.75 -7.85
CA ARG A 247 -8.49 -21.94 -9.30
C ARG A 247 -8.92 -23.31 -9.76
N GLU A 248 -8.63 -24.37 -8.99
CA GLU A 248 -9.08 -25.74 -9.27
C GLU A 248 -10.60 -25.82 -9.29
N LEU A 249 -11.29 -25.16 -8.35
CA LEU A 249 -12.75 -25.08 -8.32
C LEU A 249 -13.31 -24.55 -9.64
N TYR A 250 -12.80 -23.43 -10.13
CA TYR A 250 -13.30 -22.84 -11.39
C TYR A 250 -12.84 -23.60 -12.64
N ARG A 251 -11.72 -24.31 -12.61
CA ARG A 251 -11.22 -25.12 -13.71
C ARG A 251 -11.91 -26.46 -13.86
N SER A 252 -12.51 -26.95 -12.78
CA SER A 252 -13.09 -28.28 -12.78
C SER A 252 -14.26 -28.36 -13.77
N GLY A 253 -14.14 -29.21 -14.77
CA GLY A 253 -15.27 -29.61 -15.62
C GLY A 253 -16.26 -30.54 -14.92
N ASP A 254 -15.98 -30.93 -13.64
CA ASP A 254 -16.85 -31.73 -12.79
C ASP A 254 -17.47 -30.86 -11.69
N ALA A 255 -18.78 -30.67 -11.77
CA ALA A 255 -19.53 -29.87 -10.82
C ALA A 255 -19.53 -30.46 -9.39
N SER A 256 -19.46 -31.77 -9.22
CA SER A 256 -19.35 -32.41 -7.90
C SER A 256 -18.04 -32.08 -7.25
N ARG A 257 -16.93 -32.16 -7.99
CA ARG A 257 -15.61 -31.80 -7.53
C ARG A 257 -15.50 -30.30 -7.19
N ALA A 258 -16.07 -29.44 -8.05
CA ALA A 258 -16.14 -27.99 -7.80
C ALA A 258 -16.93 -27.69 -6.52
N HIS A 259 -18.02 -28.38 -6.28
CA HIS A 259 -18.85 -28.27 -5.08
C HIS A 259 -18.11 -28.72 -3.83
N GLU A 260 -17.41 -29.85 -3.87
CA GLU A 260 -16.57 -30.34 -2.77
C GLU A 260 -15.52 -29.30 -2.36
N LEU A 261 -14.81 -28.70 -3.33
CA LEU A 261 -13.83 -27.65 -3.08
C LEU A 261 -14.48 -26.40 -2.49
N ALA A 262 -15.64 -25.98 -3.01
CA ALA A 262 -16.37 -24.83 -2.46
C ALA A 262 -16.76 -25.06 -0.99
N ARG A 263 -17.25 -26.24 -0.67
CA ARG A 263 -17.61 -26.63 0.71
C ARG A 263 -16.40 -26.67 1.63
N LYS A 264 -15.29 -27.28 1.18
CA LYS A 264 -14.01 -27.32 1.91
C LYS A 264 -13.51 -25.92 2.24
N LEU A 265 -13.60 -24.98 1.30
CA LEU A 265 -13.19 -23.59 1.46
C LEU A 265 -14.26 -22.72 2.15
N ARG A 266 -15.40 -23.30 2.57
CA ARG A 266 -16.53 -22.59 3.18
C ARG A 266 -17.07 -21.46 2.32
N ILE A 267 -17.01 -21.61 1.01
CA ILE A 267 -17.56 -20.66 0.05
C ILE A 267 -19.07 -20.85 0.00
N GLY A 268 -19.82 -19.79 0.30
CA GLY A 268 -21.26 -19.80 0.25
C GLY A 268 -21.83 -19.34 -1.09
N TYR A 269 -21.06 -18.54 -1.81
CA TYR A 269 -21.49 -17.98 -3.10
C TYR A 269 -20.31 -17.89 -4.07
N LEU A 270 -20.56 -18.18 -5.34
CA LEU A 270 -19.62 -17.98 -6.44
C LEU A 270 -20.05 -16.77 -7.26
N TRP A 271 -19.10 -15.89 -7.54
CA TRP A 271 -19.22 -14.81 -8.51
C TRP A 271 -18.59 -15.25 -9.82
N ILE A 272 -19.33 -15.16 -10.90
CA ILE A 272 -18.88 -15.51 -12.25
C ILE A 272 -19.20 -14.33 -13.16
N ASP A 273 -18.17 -13.72 -13.73
CA ASP A 273 -18.30 -12.71 -14.77
C ASP A 273 -17.50 -13.12 -16.03
N ASP A 274 -17.32 -12.20 -16.95
CA ASP A 274 -16.60 -12.47 -18.20
C ASP A 274 -15.14 -12.92 -17.99
N ASN A 275 -14.53 -12.62 -16.85
CA ASN A 275 -13.17 -13.08 -16.58
C ASN A 275 -13.15 -14.58 -16.31
N GLU A 276 -14.03 -15.08 -15.45
CA GLU A 276 -14.17 -16.52 -15.19
C GLU A 276 -14.65 -17.27 -16.43
N ARG A 277 -15.64 -16.73 -17.17
CA ARG A 277 -16.16 -17.36 -18.39
C ARG A 277 -15.06 -17.52 -19.46
N ARG A 278 -14.20 -16.53 -19.62
CA ARG A 278 -13.08 -16.61 -20.59
C ARG A 278 -11.95 -17.51 -20.10
N ALA A 279 -11.64 -17.46 -18.81
CA ALA A 279 -10.53 -18.23 -18.27
C ALA A 279 -10.85 -19.71 -18.04
N TYR A 280 -12.12 -20.03 -17.76
CA TYR A 280 -12.58 -21.35 -17.34
C TYR A 280 -13.92 -21.75 -18.00
N PRO A 281 -14.02 -21.79 -19.33
CA PRO A 281 -15.29 -22.03 -20.03
C PRO A 281 -15.94 -23.35 -19.62
N ASP A 282 -15.18 -24.44 -19.55
CA ASP A 282 -15.69 -25.77 -19.20
C ASP A 282 -16.14 -25.84 -17.74
N GLY A 283 -15.39 -25.26 -16.82
CA GLY A 283 -15.75 -25.25 -15.42
C GLY A 283 -16.98 -24.39 -15.14
N VAL A 284 -17.10 -23.23 -15.81
CA VAL A 284 -18.30 -22.39 -15.72
C VAL A 284 -19.53 -23.12 -16.32
N ALA A 285 -19.37 -23.79 -17.46
CA ALA A 285 -20.43 -24.58 -18.05
C ALA A 285 -20.90 -25.74 -17.12
N ALA A 286 -19.95 -26.40 -16.43
CA ALA A 286 -20.29 -27.44 -15.45
C ALA A 286 -21.06 -26.88 -14.25
N ILE A 287 -20.66 -25.67 -13.75
CA ILE A 287 -21.38 -24.97 -12.67
C ILE A 287 -22.80 -24.58 -13.13
N ASP A 288 -22.93 -24.00 -14.33
CA ASP A 288 -24.24 -23.62 -14.92
C ASP A 288 -25.17 -24.81 -15.09
N ALA A 289 -24.64 -25.98 -15.46
CA ALA A 289 -25.41 -27.22 -15.71
C ALA A 289 -25.83 -27.96 -14.44
N ALA A 290 -25.34 -27.55 -13.25
CA ALA A 290 -25.56 -28.30 -12.00
C ALA A 290 -26.29 -27.48 -10.92
N PRO A 291 -27.56 -27.12 -11.10
CA PRO A 291 -28.35 -26.33 -10.15
C PRO A 291 -28.59 -27.03 -8.82
N ALA A 292 -28.39 -28.35 -8.76
CA ALA A 292 -28.42 -29.11 -7.52
C ALA A 292 -27.29 -28.71 -6.56
N TYR A 293 -26.13 -28.37 -7.06
CA TYR A 293 -24.96 -27.92 -6.31
C TYR A 293 -24.83 -26.39 -6.27
N PHE A 294 -25.13 -25.72 -7.39
CA PHE A 294 -24.94 -24.30 -7.59
C PHE A 294 -26.24 -23.63 -8.04
N LYS A 295 -26.98 -23.11 -7.06
CA LYS A 295 -28.26 -22.45 -7.36
C LYS A 295 -27.98 -21.02 -7.87
N PRO A 296 -28.38 -20.67 -9.11
CA PRO A 296 -28.29 -19.28 -9.56
C PRO A 296 -29.25 -18.43 -8.72
N VAL A 297 -28.73 -17.39 -8.08
CA VAL A 297 -29.50 -16.49 -7.20
C VAL A 297 -29.53 -15.06 -7.72
N PHE A 298 -28.61 -14.71 -8.63
CA PHE A 298 -28.60 -13.45 -9.36
C PHE A 298 -27.97 -13.65 -10.73
N ARG A 299 -28.52 -12.98 -11.74
CA ARG A 299 -27.94 -12.94 -13.10
C ARG A 299 -28.33 -11.63 -13.78
N ASN A 300 -27.37 -10.97 -14.43
CA ASN A 300 -27.59 -9.88 -15.36
C ASN A 300 -26.75 -10.08 -16.63
N SER A 301 -26.54 -9.03 -17.42
CA SER A 301 -25.81 -9.11 -18.70
C SER A 301 -24.37 -9.56 -18.58
N GLU A 302 -23.69 -9.29 -17.45
CA GLU A 302 -22.26 -9.56 -17.28
C GLU A 302 -21.95 -10.54 -16.14
N VAL A 303 -22.80 -10.59 -15.10
CA VAL A 303 -22.50 -11.27 -13.85
C VAL A 303 -23.58 -12.28 -13.50
N ALA A 304 -23.13 -13.45 -13.05
CA ALA A 304 -23.99 -14.44 -12.39
C ALA A 304 -23.43 -14.73 -10.98
N VAL A 305 -24.34 -14.84 -10.01
CA VAL A 305 -24.01 -15.26 -8.64
C VAL A 305 -24.73 -16.55 -8.34
N TYR A 306 -24.00 -17.56 -7.89
CA TYR A 306 -24.50 -18.87 -7.53
C TYR A 306 -24.36 -19.11 -6.04
N GLN A 307 -25.42 -19.56 -5.40
CA GLN A 307 -25.37 -20.08 -4.04
C GLN A 307 -24.88 -21.52 -4.05
N VAL A 308 -23.86 -21.82 -3.26
CA VAL A 308 -23.38 -23.20 -3.02
C VAL A 308 -24.32 -23.85 -2.01
N ARG A 309 -24.86 -25.05 -2.36
CA ARG A 309 -25.80 -25.81 -1.55
C ARG A 309 -25.15 -26.84 -0.63
#